data_5c8dc9bbc6cf79e4b29b110b8cbe88bc
#
_entry.id   5c8dc9bbc6cf79e4b29b110b8cbe88bc
#
_cell.length_a   1.000
_cell.length_b   1.000
_cell.length_c   1.000
_cell.angle_alpha   90.00
_cell.angle_beta   90.00
_cell.angle_gamma   90.00
#
_symmetry.space_group_name_H-M   'P 1'
#
loop_
_entity.id
_entity.type
_entity.pdbx_description
1 polymer ?
#
loop_
_entity_poly.entity_id
_entity_poly.type
_entity_poly.pdbx_seq_one_letter_code
_entity_poly.pdbx_strand_id
1 'polypeptide(L)'
;MILFSSEIEFELRDKIKMNKLIIDGASEKIFLMIISNANIYNITHENTKINYEKLTIIINDFVLSKNIKITDINAIYINQGSGSFAGIRNSISVVKAFKVAKNIDYYCYNLDDFKDEKDLSHENIPNLCKKYKIKKNLINPAYLS
;
A
#
# COMPACT_ATOMS: atom_id res chain seq x y z
N MET A 1 9.33 41.34 -3.46
CA MET A 1 8.79 40.06 -3.98
C MET A 1 9.51 38.91 -3.32
N ILE A 2 8.78 38.07 -2.67
CA ILE A 2 9.38 36.92 -2.05
C ILE A 2 9.42 35.82 -3.11
N LEU A 3 10.61 35.47 -3.51
CA LEU A 3 10.81 34.29 -4.33
C LEU A 3 11.00 33.11 -3.41
N PHE A 4 10.01 32.25 -3.35
CA PHE A 4 10.23 30.95 -2.72
C PHE A 4 11.28 30.21 -3.54
N SER A 5 12.27 29.64 -2.87
CA SER A 5 13.21 28.79 -3.56
C SER A 5 12.46 27.63 -4.18
N SER A 6 12.92 27.17 -5.34
CA SER A 6 12.35 26.01 -5.99
C SER A 6 12.35 24.77 -5.07
N GLU A 7 13.26 24.73 -4.11
CA GLU A 7 13.35 23.69 -3.09
C GLU A 7 12.14 23.68 -2.15
N ILE A 8 11.70 24.85 -1.68
CA ILE A 8 10.53 24.96 -0.80
C ILE A 8 9.26 24.55 -1.54
N GLU A 9 9.10 25.00 -2.78
CA GLU A 9 7.96 24.60 -3.61
C GLU A 9 7.95 23.08 -3.86
N PHE A 10 9.12 22.51 -4.10
CA PHE A 10 9.28 21.07 -4.30
C PHE A 10 8.91 20.29 -3.04
N GLU A 11 9.38 20.70 -1.86
CA GLU A 11 9.05 20.09 -0.58
C GLU A 11 7.56 20.17 -0.28
N LEU A 12 6.92 21.30 -0.56
CA LEU A 12 5.48 21.47 -0.38
C LEU A 12 4.69 20.57 -1.32
N ARG A 13 5.13 20.42 -2.57
CA ARG A 13 4.49 19.52 -3.53
C ARG A 13 4.61 18.07 -3.08
N ASP A 14 5.77 17.65 -2.59
CA ASP A 14 5.97 16.31 -2.08
C ASP A 14 5.07 16.02 -0.87
N LYS A 15 4.96 16.97 0.06
CA LYS A 15 4.05 16.85 1.20
C LYS A 15 2.59 16.75 0.77
N ILE A 16 2.18 17.54 -0.23
CA ILE A 16 0.81 17.55 -0.75
C ILE A 16 0.50 16.24 -1.48
N LYS A 17 1.52 15.59 -2.07
CA LYS A 17 1.37 14.37 -2.87
C LYS A 17 1.72 13.08 -2.13
N MET A 18 1.84 13.13 -0.81
CA MET A 18 2.18 11.95 -0.01
C MET A 18 0.95 11.06 0.18
N ASN A 19 0.67 10.24 -0.81
CA ASN A 19 -0.42 9.27 -0.77
C ASN A 19 0.17 7.86 -0.71
N LYS A 20 -0.23 7.11 0.29
CA LYS A 20 0.22 5.73 0.49
C LYS A 20 -0.98 4.81 0.45
N LEU A 21 -0.84 3.69 -0.21
CA LEU A 21 -1.88 2.66 -0.28
C LEU A 21 -1.39 1.41 0.41
N ILE A 22 -2.19 0.86 1.30
CA ILE A 22 -1.92 -0.41 1.97
C ILE A 22 -2.92 -1.44 1.47
N ILE A 23 -2.42 -2.58 1.04
CA ILE A 23 -3.22 -3.71 0.56
C ILE A 23 -2.91 -4.91 1.45
N ASP A 24 -3.90 -5.39 2.17
CA ASP A 24 -3.78 -6.56 3.01
C ASP A 24 -4.83 -7.60 2.63
N GLY A 25 -4.44 -8.54 1.80
CA GLY A 25 -5.26 -9.69 1.43
C GLY A 25 -4.83 -10.97 2.14
N ALA A 26 -3.95 -10.89 3.11
CA ALA A 26 -3.45 -12.06 3.83
C ALA A 26 -4.42 -12.58 4.89
N SER A 27 -5.31 -11.73 5.39
CA SER A 27 -6.28 -12.05 6.43
C SER A 27 -7.60 -12.60 5.85
N GLU A 28 -8.62 -12.72 6.70
CA GLU A 28 -9.93 -13.23 6.29
C GLU A 28 -10.68 -12.32 5.32
N LYS A 29 -10.36 -11.04 5.35
CA LYS A 29 -10.96 -10.04 4.46
C LYS A 29 -9.87 -9.32 3.68
N ILE A 30 -10.25 -8.77 2.55
CA ILE A 30 -9.38 -7.86 1.81
C ILE A 30 -9.49 -6.49 2.47
N PHE A 31 -8.41 -6.01 3.01
CA PHE A 31 -8.34 -4.70 3.66
C PHE A 31 -7.53 -3.74 2.81
N LEU A 32 -8.09 -2.56 2.59
CA LEU A 32 -7.43 -1.48 1.85
C LEU A 32 -7.40 -0.22 2.72
N MET A 33 -6.28 0.49 2.72
CA MET A 33 -6.14 1.76 3.43
C MET A 33 -5.42 2.76 2.56
N ILE A 34 -5.91 4.00 2.57
CA ILE A 34 -5.19 5.14 1.98
C ILE A 34 -4.78 6.05 3.11
N ILE A 35 -3.49 6.39 3.13
CA ILE A 35 -2.97 7.44 4.00
C ILE A 35 -2.59 8.60 3.10
N SER A 36 -3.35 9.70 3.20
CA SER A 36 -3.16 10.90 2.39
C SER A 36 -2.93 12.08 3.31
N ASN A 37 -1.68 12.45 3.51
CA ASN A 37 -1.26 13.46 4.49
C ASN A 37 -1.77 13.08 5.89
N ALA A 38 -2.65 13.91 6.49
CA ALA A 38 -3.23 13.64 7.79
C ALA A 38 -4.51 12.78 7.74
N ASN A 39 -5.01 12.47 6.55
CA ASN A 39 -6.27 11.73 6.38
C ASN A 39 -6.01 10.25 6.17
N ILE A 40 -6.81 9.43 6.85
CA ILE A 40 -6.74 7.98 6.72
C ILE A 40 -8.12 7.47 6.34
N TYR A 41 -8.17 6.68 5.26
CA TYR A 41 -9.39 6.05 4.78
C TYR A 41 -9.18 4.56 4.67
N ASN A 42 -10.18 3.77 5.04
CA ASN A 42 -10.07 2.32 4.88
C ASN A 42 -11.39 1.72 4.41
N ILE A 43 -11.30 0.55 3.81
CA ILE A 43 -12.45 -0.24 3.36
C ILE A 43 -12.08 -1.72 3.42
N THR A 44 -13.06 -2.57 3.65
CA THR A 44 -12.89 -4.02 3.59
C THR A 44 -13.83 -4.61 2.57
N HIS A 45 -13.38 -5.70 1.96
CA HIS A 45 -14.18 -6.52 1.06
C HIS A 45 -14.07 -7.97 1.47
N GLU A 46 -15.10 -8.74 1.15
CA GLU A 46 -15.06 -10.17 1.39
C GLU A 46 -13.95 -10.83 0.58
N ASN A 47 -13.30 -11.80 1.20
CA ASN A 47 -12.22 -12.57 0.60
C ASN A 47 -12.83 -13.67 -0.30
N THR A 48 -13.28 -13.28 -1.48
CA THR A 48 -13.91 -14.17 -2.46
C THR A 48 -13.12 -14.16 -3.76
N LYS A 49 -13.26 -15.24 -4.53
CA LYS A 49 -12.64 -15.35 -5.86
C LYS A 49 -13.04 -14.17 -6.76
N ILE A 50 -14.31 -13.77 -6.73
CA ILE A 50 -14.82 -12.65 -7.54
C ILE A 50 -14.12 -11.35 -7.16
N ASN A 51 -13.97 -11.09 -5.87
CA ASN A 51 -13.31 -9.86 -5.40
C ASN A 51 -11.83 -9.86 -5.74
N TYR A 52 -11.15 -11.00 -5.70
CA TYR A 52 -9.76 -11.08 -6.14
C TYR A 52 -9.62 -10.83 -7.64
N GLU A 53 -10.51 -11.35 -8.45
CA GLU A 53 -10.52 -11.11 -9.89
C GLU A 53 -10.75 -9.62 -10.21
N LYS A 54 -11.47 -8.92 -9.34
CA LYS A 54 -11.80 -7.49 -9.49
C LYS A 54 -10.91 -6.57 -8.66
N LEU A 55 -9.83 -7.08 -8.09
CA LEU A 55 -9.05 -6.32 -7.11
C LEU A 55 -8.51 -5.00 -7.67
N THR A 56 -8.05 -4.97 -8.91
CA THR A 56 -7.61 -3.73 -9.56
C THR A 56 -8.74 -2.71 -9.65
N ILE A 57 -9.94 -3.15 -10.01
CA ILE A 57 -11.12 -2.28 -10.10
C ILE A 57 -11.51 -1.77 -8.72
N ILE A 58 -11.52 -2.66 -7.73
CA ILE A 58 -11.84 -2.29 -6.34
C ILE A 58 -10.87 -1.22 -5.83
N ILE A 59 -9.59 -1.39 -6.09
CA ILE A 59 -8.56 -0.42 -5.69
C ILE A 59 -8.77 0.91 -6.40
N ASN A 60 -8.97 0.91 -7.72
CA ASN A 60 -9.20 2.14 -8.47
C ASN A 60 -10.45 2.88 -7.97
N ASP A 61 -11.54 2.16 -7.76
CA ASP A 61 -12.79 2.76 -7.26
C ASP A 61 -12.59 3.39 -5.88
N PHE A 62 -11.89 2.70 -5.00
CA PHE A 62 -11.59 3.21 -3.67
C PHE A 62 -10.77 4.50 -3.73
N VAL A 63 -9.69 4.49 -4.49
CA VAL A 63 -8.80 5.64 -4.65
C VAL A 63 -9.58 6.83 -5.24
N LEU A 64 -10.34 6.60 -6.31
CA LEU A 64 -11.14 7.64 -6.96
C LEU A 64 -12.23 8.19 -6.04
N SER A 65 -12.80 7.36 -5.16
CA SER A 65 -13.81 7.80 -4.19
C SER A 65 -13.28 8.86 -3.22
N LYS A 66 -11.95 8.97 -3.09
CA LYS A 66 -11.29 9.96 -2.24
C LYS A 66 -10.68 11.11 -3.05
N ASN A 67 -11.10 11.28 -4.28
CA ASN A 67 -10.58 12.31 -5.20
C ASN A 67 -9.08 12.18 -5.46
N ILE A 68 -8.58 10.95 -5.46
CA ILE A 68 -7.18 10.61 -5.72
C ILE A 68 -7.16 9.72 -6.96
N LYS A 69 -6.16 9.86 -7.80
CA LYS A 69 -5.92 8.96 -8.93
C LYS A 69 -4.88 7.94 -8.53
N ILE A 70 -4.91 6.75 -9.16
CA ILE A 70 -3.88 5.74 -8.88
C ILE A 70 -2.47 6.28 -9.16
N THR A 71 -2.33 7.16 -10.13
CA THR A 71 -1.04 7.80 -10.46
C THR A 71 -0.57 8.79 -9.38
N ASP A 72 -1.44 9.17 -8.46
CA ASP A 72 -1.08 10.02 -7.33
C ASP A 72 -0.57 9.23 -6.13
N ILE A 73 -0.65 7.90 -6.19
CA ILE A 73 -0.12 7.02 -5.14
C ILE A 73 1.40 6.97 -5.26
N ASN A 74 2.09 7.32 -4.19
CA ASN A 74 3.55 7.38 -4.14
C ASN A 74 4.18 6.03 -3.81
N ALA A 75 3.51 5.23 -2.99
CA ALA A 75 4.00 3.92 -2.58
C ALA A 75 2.85 3.02 -2.19
N ILE A 76 3.02 1.72 -2.42
CA ILE A 76 2.07 0.69 -2.05
C ILE A 76 2.75 -0.26 -1.07
N TYR A 77 2.04 -0.61 0.00
CA TYR A 77 2.51 -1.53 1.04
C TYR A 77 1.63 -2.77 1.04
N ILE A 78 2.25 -3.93 0.95
CA ILE A 78 1.53 -5.20 0.83
C ILE A 78 1.94 -6.17 1.91
N ASN A 79 0.95 -6.73 2.59
CA ASN A 79 1.16 -7.86 3.46
C ASN A 79 1.38 -9.11 2.60
N GLN A 80 2.62 -9.61 2.57
CA GLN A 80 2.97 -10.83 1.83
C GLN A 80 3.05 -12.08 2.69
N GLY A 81 2.55 -12.04 3.90
CA GLY A 81 2.41 -13.21 4.75
C GLY A 81 2.76 -12.97 6.22
N SER A 82 2.58 -14.01 6.99
CA SER A 82 1.98 -15.29 6.57
C SER A 82 0.46 -15.18 6.51
N GLY A 83 -0.15 -15.86 5.55
CA GLY A 83 -1.60 -15.78 5.41
C GLY A 83 -2.12 -16.47 4.15
N SER A 84 -3.30 -16.05 3.73
CA SER A 84 -4.04 -16.60 2.60
C SER A 84 -3.22 -16.62 1.32
N PHE A 85 -3.04 -17.81 0.73
CA PHE A 85 -2.35 -17.97 -0.55
C PHE A 85 -2.96 -17.11 -1.65
N ALA A 86 -4.28 -17.21 -1.82
CA ALA A 86 -4.98 -16.46 -2.85
C ALA A 86 -4.88 -14.97 -2.64
N GLY A 87 -5.05 -14.50 -1.39
CA GLY A 87 -4.98 -13.08 -1.06
C GLY A 87 -3.61 -12.48 -1.30
N ILE A 88 -2.58 -13.15 -0.85
CA ILE A 88 -1.19 -12.70 -1.02
C ILE A 88 -0.83 -12.69 -2.52
N ARG A 89 -1.10 -13.79 -3.22
CA ARG A 89 -0.77 -13.93 -4.63
C ARG A 89 -1.46 -12.86 -5.50
N ASN A 90 -2.75 -12.63 -5.28
CA ASN A 90 -3.48 -11.62 -6.05
C ASN A 90 -3.01 -10.20 -5.74
N SER A 91 -2.72 -9.91 -4.47
CA SER A 91 -2.16 -8.61 -4.08
C SER A 91 -0.81 -8.35 -4.74
N ILE A 92 0.07 -9.34 -4.76
CA ILE A 92 1.37 -9.25 -5.43
C ILE A 92 1.19 -9.01 -6.93
N SER A 93 0.29 -9.73 -7.57
CA SER A 93 0.01 -9.56 -9.00
C SER A 93 -0.42 -8.14 -9.33
N VAL A 94 -1.28 -7.55 -8.50
CA VAL A 94 -1.76 -6.19 -8.69
C VAL A 94 -0.63 -5.17 -8.58
N VAL A 95 0.23 -5.29 -7.57
CA VAL A 95 1.32 -4.29 -7.41
C VAL A 95 2.38 -4.42 -8.48
N LYS A 96 2.66 -5.63 -8.94
CA LYS A 96 3.55 -5.82 -10.09
C LYS A 96 2.99 -5.14 -11.33
N ALA A 97 1.69 -5.26 -11.56
CA ALA A 97 1.02 -4.59 -12.67
C ALA A 97 1.11 -3.07 -12.54
N PHE A 98 0.87 -2.51 -11.36
CA PHE A 98 1.00 -1.07 -11.14
C PHE A 98 2.45 -0.59 -11.29
N LYS A 99 3.43 -1.39 -10.90
CA LYS A 99 4.84 -1.05 -11.10
C LYS A 99 5.15 -0.93 -12.59
N VAL A 100 4.72 -1.92 -13.37
CA VAL A 100 4.98 -1.93 -14.82
C VAL A 100 4.22 -0.81 -15.54
N ALA A 101 2.92 -0.65 -15.23
CA ALA A 101 2.05 0.27 -15.96
C ALA A 101 2.17 1.72 -15.50
N LYS A 102 2.44 1.97 -14.21
CA LYS A 102 2.39 3.30 -13.61
C LYS A 102 3.66 3.68 -12.87
N ASN A 103 4.65 2.79 -12.83
CA ASN A 103 5.92 2.98 -12.12
C ASN A 103 5.75 3.36 -10.64
N ILE A 104 4.81 2.70 -9.96
CA ILE A 104 4.58 2.91 -8.53
C ILE A 104 5.42 1.89 -7.75
N ASP A 105 6.26 2.37 -6.85
CA ASP A 105 7.06 1.50 -5.99
C ASP A 105 6.19 0.81 -4.95
N TYR A 106 6.55 -0.42 -4.59
CA TYR A 106 5.85 -1.18 -3.57
C TYR A 106 6.80 -1.77 -2.54
N TYR A 107 6.28 -1.97 -1.34
CA TYR A 107 6.99 -2.57 -0.22
C TYR A 107 6.19 -3.79 0.25
N CYS A 108 6.79 -4.97 0.14
CA CYS A 108 6.17 -6.20 0.62
C CYS A 108 6.75 -6.54 1.99
N TYR A 109 5.88 -6.64 2.98
CA TYR A 109 6.30 -6.93 4.35
C TYR A 109 5.66 -8.23 4.85
N ASN A 110 6.36 -8.90 5.75
CA ASN A 110 5.80 -9.95 6.59
C ASN A 110 5.67 -9.38 7.99
N LEU A 111 4.59 -9.64 8.69
CA LEU A 111 4.43 -9.14 10.07
C LEU A 111 5.56 -9.64 10.98
N ASP A 112 6.11 -10.82 10.69
CA ASP A 112 7.25 -11.37 11.41
C ASP A 112 8.53 -10.52 11.27
N ASP A 113 8.61 -9.67 10.26
CA ASP A 113 9.73 -8.74 10.11
C ASP A 113 9.78 -7.72 11.26
N PHE A 114 8.66 -7.52 11.95
CA PHE A 114 8.49 -6.50 12.99
C PHE A 114 8.34 -7.11 14.38
N LYS A 115 9.21 -8.06 14.73
CA LYS A 115 9.06 -8.95 15.91
C LYS A 115 8.92 -8.25 17.25
N ASP A 116 9.58 -7.13 17.42
CA ASP A 116 9.62 -6.44 18.72
C ASP A 116 8.65 -5.24 18.77
N GLU A 117 7.84 -5.05 17.74
CA GLU A 117 6.93 -3.92 17.67
C GLU A 117 5.60 -4.24 18.32
N LYS A 118 5.10 -3.28 19.10
CA LYS A 118 3.81 -3.38 19.76
C LYS A 118 2.66 -2.87 18.87
N ASP A 119 2.94 -1.85 18.07
CA ASP A 119 1.96 -1.24 17.18
C ASP A 119 2.11 -1.79 15.76
N LEU A 120 1.33 -2.83 15.45
CA LEU A 120 1.27 -3.45 14.14
C LEU A 120 0.02 -3.01 13.36
N SER A 121 -0.56 -1.85 13.71
CA SER A 121 -1.69 -1.31 12.97
C SER A 121 -1.29 -0.99 11.54
N HIS A 122 -2.25 -1.07 10.63
CA HIS A 122 -1.99 -0.81 9.21
C HIS A 122 -1.42 0.60 9.00
N GLU A 123 -1.90 1.59 9.73
CA GLU A 123 -1.43 2.96 9.61
C GLU A 123 0.05 3.13 10.01
N ASN A 124 0.58 2.23 10.82
CA ASN A 124 1.98 2.25 11.24
C ASN A 124 2.91 1.49 10.27
N ILE A 125 2.37 0.72 9.35
CA ILE A 125 3.17 -0.11 8.43
C ILE A 125 4.19 0.69 7.63
N PRO A 126 3.87 1.86 7.05
CA PRO A 126 4.88 2.64 6.34
C PRO A 126 6.07 3.03 7.22
N ASN A 127 5.82 3.39 8.48
CA ASN A 127 6.88 3.72 9.43
C ASN A 127 7.73 2.50 9.76
N LEU A 128 7.10 1.33 9.95
CA LEU A 128 7.80 0.09 10.23
C LEU A 128 8.66 -0.37 9.06
N CYS A 129 8.15 -0.25 7.84
CA CYS A 129 8.93 -0.59 6.65
C CYS A 129 10.19 0.28 6.55
N LYS A 130 10.08 1.55 6.89
CA LYS A 130 11.23 2.45 6.93
C LYS A 130 12.20 2.07 8.04
N LYS A 131 11.69 1.84 9.25
CA LYS A 131 12.52 1.49 10.43
C LYS A 131 13.30 0.21 10.22
N TYR A 132 12.66 -0.81 9.66
CA TYR A 132 13.28 -2.12 9.44
C TYR A 132 13.92 -2.25 8.06
N LYS A 133 14.01 -1.16 7.32
CA LYS A 133 14.71 -1.09 6.02
C LYS A 133 14.21 -2.13 5.01
N ILE A 134 12.90 -2.28 4.93
CA ILE A 134 12.28 -3.14 3.92
C ILE A 134 12.63 -2.58 2.54
N LYS A 135 13.15 -3.43 1.69
CA LYS A 135 13.56 -3.04 0.35
C LYS A 135 12.36 -2.89 -0.57
N LYS A 136 12.33 -1.80 -1.33
CA LYS A 136 11.26 -1.58 -2.30
C LYS A 136 11.36 -2.57 -3.46
N ASN A 137 10.23 -2.94 -4.01
CA ASN A 137 10.10 -3.76 -5.22
C ASN A 137 10.70 -5.16 -5.08
N LEU A 138 10.79 -5.67 -3.85
CA LEU A 138 11.28 -7.02 -3.55
C LEU A 138 10.13 -7.86 -2.99
N ILE A 139 9.94 -9.05 -3.57
CA ILE A 139 8.86 -9.97 -3.20
C ILE A 139 9.46 -11.24 -2.60
N ASN A 140 8.98 -11.62 -1.42
CA ASN A 140 9.38 -12.86 -0.74
C ASN A 140 8.20 -13.36 0.11
N PRO A 141 7.15 -13.91 -0.52
CA PRO A 141 5.91 -14.23 0.17
C PRO A 141 6.04 -15.43 1.11
N ALA A 142 5.26 -15.41 2.18
CA ALA A 142 5.12 -16.52 3.12
C ALA A 142 3.64 -16.96 3.12
N TYR A 143 3.37 -18.09 2.50
CA TYR A 143 2.01 -18.62 2.42
C TYR A 143 1.72 -19.58 3.57
N LEU A 144 0.49 -19.55 4.03
CA LEU A 144 -0.09 -20.63 4.84
C LEU A 144 -0.88 -21.54 3.91
N SER A 145 -0.54 -22.80 3.96
CA SER A 145 -1.25 -23.83 3.18
C SER A 145 -2.62 -24.16 3.78
#